data_ed333f8e1b38747f2895884cafcc5276
#
_entry.id   ed333f8e1b38747f2895884cafcc5276
#
_cell.length_a   1.000
_cell.length_b   1.000
_cell.length_c   1.000
_cell.angle_alpha   90.00
_cell.angle_beta   90.00
_cell.angle_gamma   90.00
#
_symmetry.space_group_name_H-M   'P 1'
#
loop_
_entity.id
_entity.type
_entity.pdbx_description
1 polymer ?
#
loop_
_entity_poly.entity_id
_entity_poly.type
_entity_poly.pdbx_seq_one_letter_code
_entity_poly.pdbx_strand_id
1 'polypeptide(L)'
;MTLEVSQLGRVEYLPTFEAMKAFTAARSAKTAQINHTIDLQPNEYACNQLWICEHPAVYTQGLAGKVEHILNPGNIPVVQTDRGGQVTFHGPGQVVAYPLVDLKAAGYYVKEYVYRVEEAVIRTLAHFGVTGHRVRGAPGIYVRLDDPFSHARLKAPQPSPQPFPASGIGSKLPPPLTAYLGSDPVAQRSGSDPEYADPAFAGLGKIAALGIKVSRHCTYHGVALNVGMDLEPFSRINPCGYVGLQTVDLRTIGVSVGWQEAADVFSQKLVSYLAP
;
A
#
# COMPACT_ATOMS: atom_id res chain seq x y z
N MET A 1 -14.52 3.94 -18.02
CA MET A 1 -14.29 2.62 -17.40
C MET A 1 -14.82 2.65 -15.98
N THR A 2 -15.77 1.80 -15.62
CA THR A 2 -16.38 1.80 -14.28
C THR A 2 -15.57 0.93 -13.33
N LEU A 3 -15.40 1.36 -12.08
CA LEU A 3 -14.84 0.59 -10.98
C LEU A 3 -16.01 0.14 -10.09
N GLU A 4 -16.34 -1.14 -10.14
CA GLU A 4 -17.43 -1.70 -9.36
C GLU A 4 -16.98 -1.94 -7.92
N VAL A 5 -17.76 -1.45 -6.94
CA VAL A 5 -17.43 -1.54 -5.52
C VAL A 5 -18.20 -2.68 -4.88
N SER A 6 -17.48 -3.59 -4.21
CA SER A 6 -18.03 -4.68 -3.42
C SER A 6 -17.59 -4.54 -1.96
N GLN A 7 -18.54 -4.41 -1.06
CA GLN A 7 -18.27 -4.44 0.39
C GLN A 7 -18.39 -5.88 0.88
N LEU A 8 -17.28 -6.48 1.29
CA LEU A 8 -17.23 -7.89 1.69
C LEU A 8 -17.43 -8.10 3.20
N GLY A 9 -17.41 -7.00 3.98
CA GLY A 9 -17.44 -7.08 5.43
C GLY A 9 -16.18 -7.70 6.03
N ARG A 10 -16.31 -8.41 7.16
CA ARG A 10 -15.20 -9.13 7.78
C ARG A 10 -15.04 -10.50 7.13
N VAL A 11 -13.90 -10.71 6.46
CA VAL A 11 -13.58 -11.93 5.69
C VAL A 11 -12.19 -12.45 6.02
N GLU A 12 -12.00 -13.76 5.97
CA GLU A 12 -10.70 -14.39 6.16
C GLU A 12 -9.71 -13.98 5.06
N TYR A 13 -8.45 -13.72 5.45
CA TYR A 13 -7.44 -13.22 4.53
C TYR A 13 -7.12 -14.22 3.41
N LEU A 14 -6.85 -15.48 3.75
CA LEU A 14 -6.36 -16.46 2.77
C LEU A 14 -7.40 -16.76 1.67
N PRO A 15 -8.69 -17.02 1.98
CA PRO A 15 -9.72 -17.17 0.95
C PRO A 15 -9.86 -15.92 0.07
N THR A 16 -9.77 -14.72 0.66
CA THR A 16 -9.85 -13.45 -0.09
C THR A 16 -8.66 -13.28 -1.04
N PHE A 17 -7.46 -13.64 -0.58
CA PHE A 17 -6.24 -13.63 -1.40
C PHE A 17 -6.35 -14.59 -2.59
N GLU A 18 -6.80 -15.81 -2.38
CA GLU A 18 -7.00 -16.78 -3.46
C GLU A 18 -8.10 -16.32 -4.44
N ALA A 19 -9.17 -15.71 -3.95
CA ALA A 19 -10.21 -15.12 -4.79
C ALA A 19 -9.66 -13.98 -5.68
N MET A 20 -8.83 -13.09 -5.16
CA MET A 20 -8.17 -12.04 -5.95
C MET A 20 -7.29 -12.62 -7.06
N LYS A 21 -6.52 -13.68 -6.76
CA LYS A 21 -5.69 -14.37 -7.74
C LYS A 21 -6.53 -15.02 -8.83
N ALA A 22 -7.59 -15.73 -8.44
CA ALA A 22 -8.51 -16.38 -9.38
C ALA A 22 -9.19 -15.37 -10.32
N PHE A 23 -9.70 -14.27 -9.75
CA PHE A 23 -10.29 -13.17 -10.51
C PHE A 23 -9.29 -12.57 -11.53
N THR A 24 -8.07 -12.28 -11.09
CA THR A 24 -7.01 -11.74 -11.94
C THR A 24 -6.60 -12.72 -13.05
N ALA A 25 -6.52 -14.01 -12.74
CA ALA A 25 -6.19 -15.05 -13.73
C ALA A 25 -7.31 -15.21 -14.77
N ALA A 26 -8.58 -15.22 -14.35
CA ALA A 26 -9.74 -15.32 -15.25
C ALA A 26 -9.81 -14.15 -16.23
N ARG A 27 -9.55 -12.92 -15.78
CA ARG A 27 -9.45 -11.73 -16.65
C ARG A 27 -8.39 -11.90 -17.73
N SER A 28 -7.20 -12.36 -17.33
CA SER A 28 -6.08 -12.54 -18.24
C SER A 28 -6.33 -13.62 -19.30
N ALA A 29 -7.02 -14.70 -18.96
CA ALA A 29 -7.35 -15.77 -19.89
C ALA A 29 -8.34 -15.29 -20.96
N LYS A 30 -9.34 -14.50 -20.57
CA LYS A 30 -10.34 -13.97 -21.51
C LYS A 30 -9.79 -12.88 -22.42
N THR A 31 -8.90 -12.01 -21.93
CA THR A 31 -8.22 -11.03 -22.79
C THR A 31 -7.42 -11.73 -23.89
N ALA A 32 -6.84 -12.90 -23.62
CA ALA A 32 -6.15 -13.71 -24.63
C ALA A 32 -7.11 -14.35 -25.66
N GLN A 33 -8.34 -14.70 -25.26
CA GLN A 33 -9.36 -15.26 -26.16
C GLN A 33 -10.05 -14.22 -27.03
N ILE A 34 -10.29 -13.00 -26.53
CA ILE A 34 -10.94 -11.89 -27.27
C ILE A 34 -10.08 -11.44 -28.47
N ASN A 35 -8.77 -11.61 -28.44
CA ASN A 35 -7.91 -11.35 -29.60
C ASN A 35 -8.13 -12.31 -30.77
N HIS A 36 -8.97 -13.34 -30.62
CA HIS A 36 -9.23 -14.36 -31.65
C HIS A 36 -10.71 -14.48 -32.09
N THR A 37 -11.67 -13.83 -31.41
CA THR A 37 -13.09 -13.95 -31.79
C THR A 37 -13.87 -12.69 -31.43
N ILE A 38 -14.49 -12.08 -32.44
CA ILE A 38 -15.40 -10.93 -32.30
C ILE A 38 -16.76 -11.48 -31.91
N ASP A 39 -17.03 -11.63 -30.63
CA ASP A 39 -18.39 -11.76 -30.11
C ASP A 39 -18.46 -11.22 -28.69
N LEU A 40 -19.05 -10.02 -28.56
CA LEU A 40 -19.04 -9.22 -27.36
C LEU A 40 -20.34 -9.42 -26.56
N GLN A 41 -20.32 -10.34 -25.59
CA GLN A 41 -21.24 -10.26 -24.45
C GLN A 41 -20.54 -9.48 -23.32
N PRO A 42 -21.25 -8.55 -22.62
CA PRO A 42 -20.69 -7.88 -21.45
C PRO A 42 -20.33 -8.93 -20.40
N ASN A 43 -19.08 -8.98 -20.03
CA ASN A 43 -18.55 -10.03 -19.20
C ASN A 43 -18.25 -9.51 -17.80
N GLU A 44 -18.73 -10.21 -16.79
CA GLU A 44 -18.55 -9.97 -15.37
C GLU A 44 -17.08 -9.70 -14.96
N TYR A 45 -16.12 -10.27 -15.70
CA TYR A 45 -14.69 -10.08 -15.48
C TYR A 45 -14.07 -8.92 -16.28
N ALA A 46 -14.85 -8.23 -17.12
CA ALA A 46 -14.33 -7.10 -17.90
C ALA A 46 -14.29 -5.80 -17.09
N CYS A 47 -15.04 -5.71 -16.00
CA CYS A 47 -15.08 -4.54 -15.14
C CYS A 47 -13.92 -4.55 -14.12
N ASN A 48 -13.34 -3.38 -13.88
CA ASN A 48 -12.47 -3.21 -12.72
C ASN A 48 -13.31 -3.31 -11.45
N GLN A 49 -12.75 -3.95 -10.41
CA GLN A 49 -13.43 -4.09 -9.14
C GLN A 49 -12.63 -3.45 -8.01
N LEU A 50 -13.34 -2.97 -7.01
CA LEU A 50 -12.81 -2.50 -5.74
C LEU A 50 -13.48 -3.30 -4.62
N TRP A 51 -12.72 -4.17 -3.97
CA TRP A 51 -13.20 -4.90 -2.81
C TRP A 51 -12.80 -4.16 -1.55
N ILE A 52 -13.77 -3.90 -0.67
CA ILE A 52 -13.57 -3.28 0.63
C ILE A 52 -13.89 -4.31 1.70
N CYS A 53 -12.99 -4.53 2.63
CA CYS A 53 -13.16 -5.52 3.68
C CYS A 53 -12.40 -5.16 4.96
N GLU A 54 -12.60 -6.00 5.96
CA GLU A 54 -11.83 -6.09 7.19
C GLU A 54 -11.38 -7.55 7.35
N HIS A 55 -10.19 -7.77 7.92
CA HIS A 55 -9.72 -9.13 8.21
C HIS A 55 -9.64 -9.41 9.72
N PRO A 56 -9.79 -10.65 10.16
CA PRO A 56 -9.26 -11.10 11.43
C PRO A 56 -7.76 -10.83 11.53
N ALA A 57 -7.22 -10.88 12.75
CA ALA A 57 -5.80 -10.65 12.99
C ALA A 57 -4.90 -11.59 12.17
N VAL A 58 -4.05 -11.02 11.30
CA VAL A 58 -3.11 -11.75 10.45
C VAL A 58 -1.90 -10.89 10.10
N TYR A 59 -0.72 -11.48 10.14
CA TYR A 59 0.47 -10.90 9.51
C TYR A 59 0.57 -11.38 8.06
N THR A 60 0.86 -10.46 7.15
CA THR A 60 1.17 -10.80 5.77
C THR A 60 2.60 -10.40 5.43
N GLN A 61 3.37 -11.33 4.89
CA GLN A 61 4.75 -11.11 4.48
C GLN A 61 4.84 -11.07 2.96
N GLY A 62 5.29 -9.94 2.40
CA GLY A 62 5.45 -9.76 0.97
C GLY A 62 6.76 -10.35 0.43
N LEU A 63 7.01 -10.19 -0.87
CA LEU A 63 8.17 -10.77 -1.56
C LEU A 63 9.53 -10.26 -1.04
N ALA A 64 9.58 -9.05 -0.51
CA ALA A 64 10.79 -8.52 0.12
C ALA A 64 10.88 -8.86 1.63
N GLY A 65 9.93 -9.68 2.12
CA GLY A 65 9.82 -10.03 3.53
C GLY A 65 11.01 -10.84 4.02
N LYS A 66 11.59 -10.38 5.12
CA LYS A 66 12.66 -11.08 5.83
C LYS A 66 12.14 -11.54 7.18
N VAL A 67 12.52 -12.74 7.57
CA VAL A 67 12.07 -13.36 8.83
C VAL A 67 12.50 -12.56 10.06
N GLU A 68 13.62 -11.86 9.98
CA GLU A 68 14.16 -10.99 11.04
C GLU A 68 13.27 -9.79 11.39
N HIS A 69 12.32 -9.45 10.49
CA HIS A 69 11.34 -8.38 10.73
C HIS A 69 10.07 -8.87 11.41
N ILE A 70 9.95 -10.16 11.69
CA ILE A 70 8.90 -10.76 12.51
C ILE A 70 9.52 -11.06 13.88
N LEU A 71 9.32 -10.14 14.83
CA LEU A 71 10.01 -10.21 16.12
C LEU A 71 9.36 -11.24 17.06
N ASN A 72 8.04 -11.19 17.21
CA ASN A 72 7.26 -12.10 18.04
C ASN A 72 5.80 -12.16 17.60
N PRO A 73 5.42 -12.97 16.63
CA PRO A 73 4.06 -13.00 16.11
C PRO A 73 3.02 -13.55 17.11
N GLY A 74 3.46 -14.26 18.14
CA GLY A 74 2.56 -14.92 19.09
C GLY A 74 1.66 -15.93 18.40
N ASN A 75 0.35 -15.88 18.70
CA ASN A 75 -0.66 -16.76 18.09
C ASN A 75 -1.27 -16.19 16.80
N ILE A 76 -0.82 -15.01 16.32
CA ILE A 76 -1.34 -14.40 15.09
C ILE A 76 -0.70 -15.11 13.88
N PRO A 77 -1.52 -15.63 12.94
CA PRO A 77 -1.00 -16.31 11.76
C PRO A 77 -0.10 -15.41 10.91
N VAL A 78 0.96 -15.99 10.34
CA VAL A 78 1.82 -15.32 9.37
C VAL A 78 1.60 -15.97 8.00
N VAL A 79 1.10 -15.19 7.04
CA VAL A 79 0.81 -15.64 5.68
C VAL A 79 1.84 -15.09 4.71
N GLN A 80 2.51 -15.97 3.97
CA GLN A 80 3.37 -15.59 2.86
C GLN A 80 2.53 -15.18 1.66
N THR A 81 2.87 -14.05 1.06
CA THR A 81 2.13 -13.48 -0.07
C THR A 81 3.09 -13.07 -1.19
N ASP A 82 2.54 -12.83 -2.37
CA ASP A 82 3.31 -12.38 -3.53
C ASP A 82 3.18 -10.85 -3.80
N ARG A 83 2.61 -10.09 -2.84
CA ARG A 83 2.60 -8.63 -2.91
C ARG A 83 4.01 -8.06 -2.76
N GLY A 84 4.21 -6.84 -3.21
CA GLY A 84 5.41 -6.08 -2.90
C GLY A 84 5.53 -5.76 -1.41
N GLY A 85 6.74 -5.43 -0.98
CA GLY A 85 7.04 -4.98 0.38
C GLY A 85 7.33 -6.08 1.39
N GLN A 86 7.50 -5.65 2.63
CA GLN A 86 7.88 -6.43 3.81
C GLN A 86 6.65 -6.95 4.57
N VAL A 87 6.84 -7.32 5.85
CA VAL A 87 5.75 -7.71 6.75
C VAL A 87 4.86 -6.52 7.10
N THR A 88 3.56 -6.79 7.24
CA THR A 88 2.57 -5.87 7.83
C THR A 88 1.54 -6.67 8.61
N PHE A 89 0.67 -5.96 9.34
CA PHE A 89 -0.42 -6.53 10.10
C PHE A 89 -1.77 -6.07 9.55
N HIS A 90 -2.74 -6.98 9.54
CA HIS A 90 -4.15 -6.70 9.32
C HIS A 90 -4.96 -7.21 10.51
N GLY A 91 -6.00 -6.45 10.88
CA GLY A 91 -6.85 -6.81 12.00
C GLY A 91 -8.14 -5.99 12.04
N PRO A 92 -9.06 -6.33 12.97
CA PRO A 92 -10.29 -5.58 13.17
C PRO A 92 -10.05 -4.09 13.41
N GLY A 93 -10.90 -3.24 12.80
CA GLY A 93 -10.74 -1.78 12.85
C GLY A 93 -9.84 -1.20 11.77
N GLN A 94 -9.33 -2.03 10.83
CA GLN A 94 -8.59 -1.59 9.66
C GLN A 94 -9.48 -1.71 8.41
N VAL A 95 -9.59 -0.66 7.60
CA VAL A 95 -10.21 -0.75 6.27
C VAL A 95 -9.18 -1.24 5.26
N VAL A 96 -9.44 -2.38 4.65
CA VAL A 96 -8.60 -2.95 3.59
C VAL A 96 -9.32 -2.80 2.26
N ALA A 97 -8.64 -2.20 1.28
CA ALA A 97 -9.15 -2.00 -0.06
C ALA A 97 -8.27 -2.72 -1.09
N TYR A 98 -8.89 -3.53 -1.93
CA TYR A 98 -8.28 -4.28 -3.01
C TYR A 98 -8.77 -3.78 -4.37
N PRO A 99 -8.11 -2.77 -4.98
CA PRO A 99 -8.45 -2.34 -6.33
C PRO A 99 -7.90 -3.33 -7.36
N LEU A 100 -8.78 -4.06 -8.01
CA LEU A 100 -8.50 -5.04 -9.06
C LEU A 100 -8.66 -4.36 -10.42
N VAL A 101 -7.59 -3.71 -10.90
CA VAL A 101 -7.60 -2.81 -12.06
C VAL A 101 -6.76 -3.36 -13.20
N ASP A 102 -7.27 -3.32 -14.41
CA ASP A 102 -6.47 -3.52 -15.62
C ASP A 102 -5.78 -2.21 -15.98
N LEU A 103 -4.49 -2.12 -15.68
CA LEU A 103 -3.67 -0.93 -15.89
C LEU A 103 -3.54 -0.58 -17.37
N LYS A 104 -3.50 -1.58 -18.26
CA LYS A 104 -3.39 -1.36 -19.70
C LYS A 104 -4.68 -0.72 -20.23
N ALA A 105 -5.82 -1.26 -19.84
CA ALA A 105 -7.12 -0.72 -20.22
C ALA A 105 -7.40 0.66 -19.58
N ALA A 106 -6.88 0.90 -18.37
CA ALA A 106 -6.98 2.19 -17.70
C ALA A 106 -5.99 3.24 -18.23
N GLY A 107 -4.99 2.83 -19.02
CA GLY A 107 -3.95 3.74 -19.53
C GLY A 107 -2.91 4.13 -18.48
N TYR A 108 -2.76 3.37 -17.38
CA TYR A 108 -1.86 3.72 -16.29
C TYR A 108 -0.56 2.92 -16.31
N TYR A 109 0.51 3.58 -15.95
CA TYR A 109 1.73 2.92 -15.48
C TYR A 109 1.63 2.59 -13.99
N VAL A 110 2.37 1.58 -13.54
CA VAL A 110 2.36 1.13 -12.13
C VAL A 110 2.64 2.28 -11.17
N LYS A 111 3.58 3.17 -11.48
CA LYS A 111 3.90 4.34 -10.65
C LYS A 111 2.73 5.31 -10.52
N GLU A 112 2.01 5.53 -11.61
CA GLU A 112 0.82 6.38 -11.61
C GLU A 112 -0.31 5.75 -10.79
N TYR A 113 -0.52 4.46 -10.95
CA TYR A 113 -1.50 3.73 -10.15
C TYR A 113 -1.19 3.83 -8.64
N VAL A 114 0.05 3.59 -8.23
CA VAL A 114 0.50 3.76 -6.83
C VAL A 114 0.23 5.18 -6.35
N TYR A 115 0.62 6.18 -7.13
CA TYR A 115 0.38 7.58 -6.80
C TYR A 115 -1.11 7.88 -6.60
N ARG A 116 -1.99 7.37 -7.48
CA ARG A 116 -3.45 7.57 -7.40
C ARG A 116 -4.05 6.90 -6.16
N VAL A 117 -3.61 5.68 -5.83
CA VAL A 117 -4.03 4.99 -4.59
C VAL A 117 -3.60 5.78 -3.35
N GLU A 118 -2.36 6.23 -3.30
CA GLU A 118 -1.86 7.07 -2.20
C GLU A 118 -2.61 8.40 -2.11
N GLU A 119 -2.92 9.02 -3.26
CA GLU A 119 -3.72 10.26 -3.28
C GLU A 119 -5.12 10.02 -2.74
N ALA A 120 -5.76 8.91 -3.07
CA ALA A 120 -7.06 8.55 -2.52
C ALA A 120 -7.03 8.43 -0.99
N VAL A 121 -5.97 7.83 -0.42
CA VAL A 121 -5.75 7.80 1.04
C VAL A 121 -5.61 9.21 1.60
N ILE A 122 -4.75 10.05 1.00
CA ILE A 122 -4.54 11.44 1.44
C ILE A 122 -5.86 12.22 1.43
N ARG A 123 -6.69 12.04 0.39
CA ARG A 123 -8.00 12.70 0.28
C ARG A 123 -9.03 12.15 1.26
N THR A 124 -8.91 10.88 1.62
CA THR A 124 -9.71 10.29 2.71
C THR A 124 -9.33 10.91 4.05
N LEU A 125 -8.04 10.99 4.34
CA LEU A 125 -7.54 11.65 5.56
C LEU A 125 -7.95 13.12 5.61
N ALA A 126 -7.83 13.86 4.51
CA ALA A 126 -8.23 15.26 4.40
C ALA A 126 -9.74 15.46 4.64
N HIS A 127 -10.59 14.49 4.27
CA HIS A 127 -12.03 14.52 4.60
C HIS A 127 -12.26 14.56 6.11
N PHE A 128 -11.41 13.90 6.89
CA PHE A 128 -11.42 13.89 8.35
C PHE A 128 -10.52 14.96 8.97
N GLY A 129 -10.07 15.94 8.19
CA GLY A 129 -9.22 17.04 8.67
C GLY A 129 -7.75 16.68 8.86
N VAL A 130 -7.32 15.45 8.56
CA VAL A 130 -5.96 14.96 8.77
C VAL A 130 -5.10 15.21 7.53
N THR A 131 -3.86 15.64 7.73
CA THR A 131 -2.90 15.82 6.64
C THR A 131 -2.01 14.58 6.48
N GLY A 132 -2.24 13.87 5.37
CA GLY A 132 -1.42 12.72 4.98
C GLY A 132 -0.20 13.11 4.15
N HIS A 133 0.91 12.44 4.40
CA HIS A 133 2.19 12.68 3.73
C HIS A 133 2.73 11.42 3.06
N ARG A 134 3.39 11.61 1.91
CA ARG A 134 4.23 10.57 1.27
C ARG A 134 5.66 10.69 1.77
N VAL A 135 6.31 9.56 1.99
CA VAL A 135 7.75 9.49 2.25
C VAL A 135 8.41 8.82 1.05
N ARG A 136 9.45 9.45 0.50
CA ARG A 136 10.14 8.96 -0.69
C ARG A 136 10.78 7.59 -0.41
N GLY A 137 10.51 6.61 -1.27
CA GLY A 137 11.05 5.25 -1.14
C GLY A 137 10.28 4.35 -0.17
N ALA A 138 9.27 4.88 0.54
CA ALA A 138 8.48 4.14 1.52
C ALA A 138 6.99 4.21 1.20
N PRO A 139 6.46 3.34 0.33
CA PRO A 139 5.05 3.32 -0.06
C PRO A 139 4.11 3.26 1.16
N GLY A 140 3.04 4.04 1.09
CA GLY A 140 2.08 4.21 2.17
C GLY A 140 1.94 5.67 2.58
N ILE A 141 1.07 5.94 3.55
CA ILE A 141 0.78 7.30 4.00
C ILE A 141 1.12 7.44 5.47
N TYR A 142 1.70 8.58 5.78
CA TYR A 142 2.22 8.96 7.09
C TYR A 142 1.56 10.24 7.56
N VAL A 143 1.46 10.42 8.88
CA VAL A 143 0.98 11.64 9.52
C VAL A 143 2.02 12.15 10.52
N ARG A 144 2.03 13.44 10.75
CA ARG A 144 2.86 14.02 11.80
C ARG A 144 2.30 13.64 13.16
N LEU A 145 3.16 13.22 14.07
CA LEU A 145 2.76 12.81 15.42
C LEU A 145 2.55 14.02 16.34
N ASP A 146 3.29 15.11 16.09
CA ASP A 146 3.19 16.35 16.85
C ASP A 146 1.96 17.20 16.48
N ASP A 147 1.55 17.15 15.20
CA ASP A 147 0.38 17.86 14.69
C ASP A 147 -0.19 17.20 13.42
N PRO A 148 -1.05 16.17 13.56
CA PRO A 148 -1.66 15.47 12.44
C PRO A 148 -2.57 16.33 11.56
N PHE A 149 -3.01 17.49 12.07
CA PHE A 149 -3.94 18.40 11.40
C PHE A 149 -3.23 19.55 10.69
N SER A 150 -1.92 19.68 10.87
CA SER A 150 -1.12 20.71 10.26
C SER A 150 -1.03 20.55 8.75
N HIS A 151 -1.33 21.60 8.00
CA HIS A 151 -1.12 21.68 6.56
C HIS A 151 0.32 22.01 6.15
N ALA A 152 1.26 22.07 7.11
CA ALA A 152 2.67 22.29 6.84
C ALA A 152 3.25 21.10 6.04
N ARG A 153 3.96 21.40 4.94
CA ARG A 153 4.66 20.36 4.17
C ARG A 153 5.80 19.79 4.99
N LEU A 154 6.05 18.49 4.86
CA LEU A 154 7.28 17.88 5.38
C LEU A 154 8.46 18.62 4.75
N LYS A 155 9.40 19.05 5.60
CA LYS A 155 10.69 19.53 5.10
C LYS A 155 11.36 18.38 4.37
N ALA A 156 11.76 18.58 3.12
CA ALA A 156 12.59 17.61 2.42
C ALA A 156 13.83 17.35 3.29
N PRO A 157 14.26 16.06 3.46
CA PRO A 157 15.53 15.79 4.08
C PRO A 157 16.59 16.63 3.37
N GLN A 158 17.33 17.43 4.11
CA GLN A 158 18.43 18.18 3.50
C GLN A 158 19.41 17.15 2.91
N PRO A 159 19.82 17.28 1.63
CA PRO A 159 20.87 16.44 1.11
C PRO A 159 22.11 16.66 1.98
N SER A 160 22.63 15.58 2.55
CA SER A 160 23.92 15.65 3.25
C SER A 160 24.92 16.32 2.32
N PRO A 161 25.73 17.27 2.80
CA PRO A 161 26.74 17.93 1.97
C PRO A 161 27.84 16.91 1.65
N GLN A 162 27.71 16.21 0.53
CA GLN A 162 28.80 15.48 -0.08
C GLN A 162 29.23 16.25 -1.32
N PRO A 163 30.49 16.69 -1.41
CA PRO A 163 31.00 17.29 -2.62
C PRO A 163 31.11 16.22 -3.71
N PHE A 164 30.37 16.40 -4.80
CA PHE A 164 30.59 15.63 -6.02
C PHE A 164 31.89 16.08 -6.67
N PRO A 165 32.82 15.18 -7.00
CA PRO A 165 33.94 15.57 -7.87
C PRO A 165 33.39 15.87 -9.26
N ALA A 166 33.72 17.07 -9.74
CA ALA A 166 33.44 17.46 -11.11
C ALA A 166 34.36 16.66 -12.04
N SER A 167 33.82 15.76 -12.85
CA SER A 167 34.36 15.43 -14.17
C SER A 167 33.45 14.46 -14.95
N GLY A 168 33.19 14.78 -16.21
CA GLY A 168 32.81 13.84 -17.27
C GLY A 168 31.41 13.98 -17.81
N ILE A 169 31.23 14.82 -18.80
CA ILE A 169 30.09 14.81 -19.72
C ILE A 169 30.13 13.49 -20.50
N GLY A 170 29.17 12.63 -20.24
CA GLY A 170 28.96 11.41 -21.00
C GLY A 170 27.44 11.13 -21.11
N SER A 171 26.95 11.31 -22.35
CA SER A 171 25.59 10.95 -22.74
C SER A 171 25.34 9.46 -22.51
N LYS A 172 24.47 9.08 -21.57
CA LYS A 172 23.94 7.72 -21.45
C LYS A 172 22.44 7.75 -21.20
N LEU A 173 21.74 6.96 -22.03
CA LEU A 173 20.33 6.62 -21.94
C LEU A 173 19.93 6.24 -20.51
N PRO A 174 18.66 6.48 -20.09
CA PRO A 174 18.20 6.12 -18.77
C PRO A 174 18.28 4.60 -18.57
N PRO A 175 18.65 4.13 -17.37
CA PRO A 175 18.79 2.70 -17.08
C PRO A 175 17.45 1.96 -17.20
N PRO A 176 17.47 0.66 -17.58
CA PRO A 176 16.27 -0.13 -17.73
C PRO A 176 15.48 -0.27 -16.42
N LEU A 177 14.19 -0.52 -16.54
CA LEU A 177 13.17 -0.54 -15.48
C LEU A 177 13.48 -1.48 -14.29
N THR A 178 14.40 -2.42 -14.47
CA THR A 178 14.90 -3.35 -13.43
C THR A 178 15.66 -2.66 -12.30
N ALA A 179 16.19 -1.47 -12.52
CA ALA A 179 16.93 -0.71 -11.50
C ALA A 179 16.02 -0.13 -10.38
N TYR A 180 14.70 -0.16 -10.56
CA TYR A 180 13.74 0.34 -9.56
C TYR A 180 13.10 -0.75 -8.70
N LEU A 181 13.34 -2.03 -9.04
CA LEU A 181 12.90 -3.19 -8.27
C LEU A 181 14.05 -3.89 -7.53
N GLY A 182 15.26 -3.40 -7.69
CA GLY A 182 16.45 -4.00 -7.16
C GLY A 182 17.12 -3.11 -6.11
N SER A 183 17.37 -3.72 -4.96
CA SER A 183 18.28 -3.31 -3.89
C SER A 183 18.13 -1.87 -3.40
N ASP A 184 17.25 -1.68 -2.42
CA ASP A 184 17.30 -0.57 -1.48
C ASP A 184 18.70 -0.55 -0.81
N PRO A 185 19.47 0.55 -0.91
CA PRO A 185 20.74 0.64 -0.17
C PRO A 185 20.56 0.61 1.36
N VAL A 186 19.33 0.75 1.85
CA VAL A 186 18.97 0.64 3.27
C VAL A 186 18.92 -0.83 3.73
N ALA A 187 18.74 -1.78 2.82
CA ALA A 187 18.61 -3.21 3.14
C ALA A 187 19.92 -3.87 3.64
N GLN A 188 21.06 -3.17 3.65
CA GLN A 188 22.34 -3.72 4.13
C GLN A 188 22.74 -3.26 5.54
N ARG A 189 21.90 -2.49 6.23
CA ARG A 189 22.13 -2.14 7.63
C ARG A 189 21.32 -3.04 8.55
N SER A 190 21.81 -4.25 8.79
CA SER A 190 21.35 -5.13 9.85
C SER A 190 21.84 -4.56 11.19
N GLY A 191 20.96 -3.89 11.91
CA GLY A 191 21.21 -3.47 13.29
C GLY A 191 19.91 -3.56 14.05
N SER A 192 19.82 -4.55 14.94
CA SER A 192 18.75 -4.72 15.93
C SER A 192 18.85 -3.70 17.08
N ASP A 193 19.47 -2.54 16.85
CA ASP A 193 19.65 -1.51 17.85
C ASP A 193 18.47 -0.52 17.81
N PRO A 194 17.71 -0.33 18.92
CA PRO A 194 16.60 0.62 19.00
C PRO A 194 17.00 2.07 18.71
N GLU A 195 18.29 2.36 18.68
CA GLU A 195 18.86 3.70 18.47
C GLU A 195 18.92 4.12 16.99
N TYR A 196 18.52 3.24 16.04
CA TYR A 196 18.55 3.54 14.60
C TYR A 196 17.14 3.58 13.97
N ALA A 197 16.25 4.43 14.49
CA ALA A 197 15.10 4.86 13.70
C ALA A 197 15.59 5.63 12.48
N ASP A 198 15.15 5.25 11.27
CA ASP A 198 15.51 5.98 10.04
C ASP A 198 15.06 7.46 10.18
N PRO A 199 16.00 8.42 10.08
CA PRO A 199 15.68 9.85 10.22
C PRO A 199 14.56 10.33 9.29
N ALA A 200 14.31 9.63 8.18
CA ALA A 200 13.23 9.94 7.26
C ALA A 200 11.84 9.81 7.89
N PHE A 201 11.69 9.05 8.99
CA PHE A 201 10.43 8.85 9.71
C PHE A 201 10.36 9.59 11.06
N ALA A 202 11.37 10.41 11.38
CA ALA A 202 11.37 11.15 12.64
C ALA A 202 10.11 12.01 12.78
N GLY A 203 9.33 11.79 13.86
CA GLY A 203 8.08 12.50 14.12
C GLY A 203 6.91 12.09 13.20
N LEU A 204 7.03 10.98 12.46
CA LEU A 204 5.98 10.45 11.60
C LEU A 204 5.41 9.14 12.13
N GLY A 205 4.08 8.99 12.00
CA GLY A 205 3.38 7.73 12.21
C GLY A 205 2.77 7.21 10.91
N LYS A 206 2.94 5.93 10.62
CA LYS A 206 2.33 5.29 9.46
C LYS A 206 0.86 5.00 9.74
N ILE A 207 -0.05 5.59 8.95
CA ILE A 207 -1.49 5.43 9.09
C ILE A 207 -2.08 4.51 8.01
N ALA A 208 -1.41 4.39 6.86
CA ALA A 208 -1.83 3.48 5.81
C ALA A 208 -0.64 2.77 5.17
N ALA A 209 -0.79 1.47 4.94
CA ALA A 209 0.17 0.61 4.28
C ALA A 209 -0.29 0.26 2.87
N LEU A 210 0.64 0.27 1.92
CA LEU A 210 0.40 -0.10 0.53
C LEU A 210 1.31 -1.25 0.11
N GLY A 211 0.72 -2.29 -0.46
CA GLY A 211 1.46 -3.39 -1.06
C GLY A 211 0.65 -4.00 -2.19
N ILE A 212 1.14 -3.89 -3.41
CA ILE A 212 0.44 -4.37 -4.61
C ILE A 212 1.23 -5.45 -5.34
N LYS A 213 0.52 -6.20 -6.16
CA LYS A 213 1.07 -7.07 -7.20
C LYS A 213 0.43 -6.71 -8.54
N VAL A 214 1.24 -6.73 -9.58
CA VAL A 214 0.76 -6.63 -10.96
C VAL A 214 1.07 -7.94 -11.69
N SER A 215 0.06 -8.56 -12.25
CA SER A 215 0.18 -9.75 -13.08
C SER A 215 -0.57 -9.55 -14.38
N ARG A 216 0.12 -9.69 -15.52
CA ARG A 216 -0.47 -9.52 -16.86
C ARG A 216 -1.31 -8.23 -16.98
N HIS A 217 -0.74 -7.12 -16.53
CA HIS A 217 -1.34 -5.78 -16.47
C HIS A 217 -2.46 -5.59 -15.43
N CYS A 218 -2.93 -6.62 -14.75
CA CYS A 218 -3.97 -6.52 -13.72
C CYS A 218 -3.36 -6.43 -12.33
N THR A 219 -3.89 -5.51 -11.49
CA THR A 219 -3.48 -5.35 -10.10
C THR A 219 -4.26 -6.27 -9.18
N TYR A 220 -3.64 -6.68 -8.07
CA TYR A 220 -4.27 -7.28 -6.91
C TYR A 220 -3.46 -6.99 -5.65
N HIS A 221 -3.97 -7.38 -4.48
CA HIS A 221 -3.63 -6.75 -3.22
C HIS A 221 -4.00 -5.26 -3.23
N GLY A 222 -3.52 -4.47 -2.30
CA GLY A 222 -4.00 -3.10 -2.24
C GLY A 222 -3.41 -2.27 -1.12
N VAL A 223 -4.30 -1.60 -0.41
CA VAL A 223 -3.98 -0.61 0.60
C VAL A 223 -4.84 -0.82 1.85
N ALA A 224 -4.23 -0.63 3.01
CA ALA A 224 -4.88 -0.75 4.30
C ALA A 224 -4.80 0.58 5.05
N LEU A 225 -5.94 1.10 5.50
CA LEU A 225 -6.08 2.32 6.29
C LEU A 225 -6.45 1.95 7.74
N ASN A 226 -5.64 2.35 8.69
CA ASN A 226 -5.89 2.14 10.10
C ASN A 226 -6.93 3.14 10.61
N VAL A 227 -8.06 2.67 11.14
CA VAL A 227 -9.19 3.51 11.59
C VAL A 227 -9.31 3.51 13.10
N GLY A 228 -9.50 2.35 13.71
CA GLY A 228 -9.69 2.23 15.16
C GLY A 228 -9.39 0.82 15.61
N MET A 229 -8.14 0.37 15.47
CA MET A 229 -7.71 -1.00 15.65
C MET A 229 -6.82 -1.17 16.89
N ASP A 230 -6.54 -2.42 17.23
CA ASP A 230 -5.43 -2.72 18.15
C ASP A 230 -4.11 -2.56 17.40
N LEU A 231 -3.28 -1.63 17.86
CA LEU A 231 -1.97 -1.34 17.27
C LEU A 231 -0.82 -2.13 17.92
N GLU A 232 -1.09 -2.83 19.02
CA GLU A 232 -0.06 -3.62 19.72
C GLU A 232 0.64 -4.63 18.80
N PRO A 233 -0.07 -5.36 17.91
CA PRO A 233 0.59 -6.31 17.01
C PRO A 233 1.64 -5.70 16.07
N PHE A 234 1.58 -4.41 15.78
CA PHE A 234 2.64 -3.73 15.02
C PHE A 234 3.96 -3.62 15.79
N SER A 235 3.93 -3.64 17.12
CA SER A 235 5.15 -3.66 17.96
C SER A 235 5.92 -4.99 17.89
N ARG A 236 5.27 -6.04 17.40
CA ARG A 236 5.81 -7.39 17.24
C ARG A 236 6.48 -7.63 15.90
N ILE A 237 6.52 -6.62 15.05
CA ILE A 237 7.15 -6.65 13.73
C ILE A 237 7.93 -5.35 13.49
N ASN A 238 8.82 -5.35 12.50
CA ASN A 238 9.35 -4.10 11.94
C ASN A 238 8.53 -3.75 10.69
N PRO A 239 7.51 -2.85 10.79
CA PRO A 239 6.61 -2.57 9.69
C PRO A 239 7.39 -2.05 8.49
N CYS A 240 7.18 -2.66 7.31
CA CYS A 240 7.91 -2.33 6.09
C CYS A 240 9.44 -2.48 6.18
N GLY A 241 9.94 -3.22 7.18
CA GLY A 241 11.37 -3.42 7.41
C GLY A 241 12.07 -2.26 8.14
N TYR A 242 11.33 -1.28 8.61
CA TYR A 242 11.89 -0.13 9.33
C TYR A 242 11.78 -0.33 10.85
N VAL A 243 12.93 -0.38 11.52
CA VAL A 243 12.99 -0.47 12.98
C VAL A 243 12.46 0.82 13.59
N GLY A 244 11.59 0.71 14.60
CA GLY A 244 11.06 1.87 15.33
C GLY A 244 10.05 2.72 14.57
N LEU A 245 9.60 2.30 13.36
CA LEU A 245 8.54 3.00 12.65
C LEU A 245 7.23 2.90 13.43
N GLN A 246 6.75 4.04 13.93
CA GLN A 246 5.49 4.10 14.64
C GLN A 246 4.31 3.90 13.69
N THR A 247 3.34 3.12 14.12
CA THR A 247 2.06 2.93 13.44
C THR A 247 0.96 3.59 14.25
N VAL A 248 0.08 4.31 13.57
CA VAL A 248 -1.06 5.01 14.17
C VAL A 248 -2.35 4.67 13.42
N ASP A 249 -3.48 4.99 14.04
CA ASP A 249 -4.79 4.94 13.42
C ASP A 249 -5.54 6.28 13.61
N LEU A 250 -6.67 6.46 12.95
CA LEU A 250 -7.46 7.70 13.06
C LEU A 250 -7.84 8.00 14.52
N ARG A 251 -8.20 6.96 15.29
CA ARG A 251 -8.59 7.09 16.69
C ARG A 251 -7.46 7.60 17.58
N THR A 252 -6.25 7.07 17.43
CA THR A 252 -5.09 7.46 18.27
C THR A 252 -4.59 8.86 17.97
N ILE A 253 -4.86 9.40 16.78
CA ILE A 253 -4.57 10.80 16.44
C ILE A 253 -5.75 11.75 16.69
N GLY A 254 -6.80 11.29 17.40
CA GLY A 254 -7.90 12.14 17.86
C GLY A 254 -9.09 12.26 16.90
N VAL A 255 -9.17 11.45 15.84
CA VAL A 255 -10.33 11.41 14.93
C VAL A 255 -11.27 10.27 15.33
N SER A 256 -12.48 10.64 15.74
CA SER A 256 -13.54 9.69 16.10
C SER A 256 -14.41 9.40 14.87
N VAL A 257 -14.13 8.30 14.19
CA VAL A 257 -14.88 7.83 13.01
C VAL A 257 -15.07 6.31 13.08
N GLY A 258 -16.25 5.84 12.67
CA GLY A 258 -16.54 4.41 12.57
C GLY A 258 -15.90 3.76 11.35
N TRP A 259 -15.70 2.43 11.43
CA TRP A 259 -15.13 1.67 10.31
C TRP A 259 -15.92 1.85 9.01
N GLN A 260 -17.26 1.76 9.07
CA GLN A 260 -18.12 1.86 7.89
C GLN A 260 -18.02 3.24 7.23
N GLU A 261 -18.06 4.31 8.01
CA GLU A 261 -17.93 5.66 7.50
C GLU A 261 -16.57 5.89 6.83
N ALA A 262 -15.50 5.43 7.47
CA ALA A 262 -14.15 5.48 6.89
C ALA A 262 -14.05 4.66 5.60
N ALA A 263 -14.67 3.48 5.55
CA ALA A 263 -14.71 2.61 4.38
C ALA A 263 -15.48 3.24 3.22
N ASP A 264 -16.62 3.89 3.50
CA ASP A 264 -17.44 4.56 2.49
C ASP A 264 -16.71 5.75 1.88
N VAL A 265 -16.12 6.62 2.70
CA VAL A 265 -15.32 7.75 2.23
C VAL A 265 -14.11 7.25 1.44
N PHE A 266 -13.41 6.25 1.94
CA PHE A 266 -12.22 5.71 1.28
C PHE A 266 -12.56 5.08 -0.08
N SER A 267 -13.62 4.29 -0.15
CA SER A 267 -14.06 3.69 -1.41
C SER A 267 -14.44 4.75 -2.45
N GLN A 268 -15.16 5.81 -2.05
CA GLN A 268 -15.50 6.94 -2.94
C GLN A 268 -14.24 7.63 -3.50
N LYS A 269 -13.22 7.85 -2.65
CA LYS A 269 -11.97 8.45 -3.10
C LYS A 269 -11.21 7.51 -4.04
N LEU A 270 -11.13 6.22 -3.73
CA LEU A 270 -10.51 5.24 -4.65
C LEU A 270 -11.23 5.19 -6.00
N VAL A 271 -12.55 5.15 -6.03
CA VAL A 271 -13.32 5.22 -7.28
C VAL A 271 -12.99 6.49 -8.05
N SER A 272 -13.00 7.65 -7.38
CA SER A 272 -12.74 8.95 -8.02
C SER A 272 -11.32 9.06 -8.60
N TYR A 273 -10.31 8.51 -7.93
CA TYR A 273 -8.92 8.64 -8.36
C TYR A 273 -8.44 7.52 -9.28
N LEU A 274 -9.12 6.36 -9.26
CA LEU A 274 -8.81 5.22 -10.12
C LEU A 274 -9.73 5.12 -11.35
N ALA A 275 -10.79 5.93 -11.43
CA ALA A 275 -11.49 6.12 -12.71
C ALA A 275 -10.54 6.78 -13.71
N PRO A 276 -10.48 6.29 -14.98
CA PRO A 276 -9.66 6.88 -16.03
C PRO A 276 -10.12 8.28 -16.42
#